data_44637154a3f2b604a03a8c8e643964d7
#
_entry.id   44637154a3f2b604a03a8c8e643964d7
#
_cell.length_a   1.000
_cell.length_b   1.000
_cell.length_c   1.000
_cell.angle_alpha   90.00
_cell.angle_beta   90.00
_cell.angle_gamma   90.00
#
_symmetry.space_group_name_H-M   'P 1'
#
loop_
_entity.id
_entity.type
_entity.pdbx_description
1 polymer ?
#
loop_
_entity_poly.entity_id
_entity_poly.type
_entity_poly.pdbx_seq_one_letter_code
_entity_poly.pdbx_strand_id
1 'polypeptide(L)'
;MKTFYIVRHCQADGQSKDAALTPQGITQSHELAQFFSSIHLNQIISSPYKRAIQTTEPLAHAKQLEIKIDQGLSERVLSSKPIDDWYEKLKLSFTDLHMTCEGGESSQEAMNRIVEALHEQIKLETDHTLFVTHGNIMSLLLKHADPTLGFEEWKKLSNPDVYILKYFSPDHIEAKRIWQ
;
A
#
# COMPACT_ATOMS: atom_id res chain seq x y z
N MET A 1 -2.95 20.57 5.80
CA MET A 1 -3.52 19.40 5.08
C MET A 1 -2.39 18.65 4.42
N LYS A 2 -2.34 17.32 4.57
CA LYS A 2 -1.34 16.46 3.91
C LYS A 2 -2.03 15.54 2.92
N THR A 3 -1.41 15.26 1.80
CA THR A 3 -1.93 14.39 0.75
C THR A 3 -1.01 13.20 0.57
N PHE A 4 -1.58 12.00 0.71
CA PHE A 4 -0.88 10.75 0.45
C PHE A 4 -1.50 10.05 -0.75
N TYR A 5 -0.67 9.59 -1.65
CA TYR A 5 -1.07 8.70 -2.74
C TYR A 5 -0.65 7.29 -2.35
N ILE A 6 -1.62 6.41 -2.11
CA ILE A 6 -1.37 5.03 -1.69
C ILE A 6 -1.51 4.15 -2.92
N VAL A 7 -0.41 3.51 -3.29
CA VAL A 7 -0.29 2.71 -4.51
C VAL A 7 -0.11 1.25 -4.14
N ARG A 8 -0.99 0.38 -4.64
CA ARG A 8 -0.71 -1.05 -4.70
C ARG A 8 0.27 -1.32 -5.84
N HIS A 9 1.29 -2.14 -5.61
CA HIS A 9 2.28 -2.51 -6.62
C HIS A 9 1.64 -3.10 -7.89
N CYS A 10 2.33 -2.98 -9.01
CA CYS A 10 1.98 -3.57 -10.30
C CYS A 10 2.01 -5.11 -10.26
N GLN A 11 1.52 -5.76 -11.29
CA GLN A 11 1.48 -7.22 -11.38
C GLN A 11 2.86 -7.84 -11.20
N ALA A 12 2.97 -8.83 -10.31
CA ALA A 12 4.21 -9.47 -9.95
C ALA A 12 4.16 -11.00 -10.11
N ASP A 13 5.31 -11.60 -10.24
CA ASP A 13 5.47 -13.05 -10.41
C ASP A 13 5.61 -13.75 -9.04
N GLY A 14 4.52 -13.71 -8.25
CA GLY A 14 4.42 -14.36 -6.94
C GLY A 14 4.40 -13.41 -5.76
N GLN A 15 4.45 -14.01 -4.55
CA GLN A 15 4.24 -13.33 -3.27
C GLN A 15 5.53 -13.13 -2.45
N SER A 16 6.64 -13.78 -2.82
CA SER A 16 7.90 -13.66 -2.08
C SER A 16 8.40 -12.21 -2.08
N LYS A 17 9.29 -11.89 -1.15
CA LYS A 17 9.90 -10.55 -1.07
C LYS A 17 10.68 -10.19 -2.33
N ASP A 18 11.30 -11.19 -2.98
CA ASP A 18 12.13 -11.05 -4.17
C ASP A 18 11.35 -11.23 -5.48
N ALA A 19 10.03 -11.47 -5.41
CA ALA A 19 9.19 -11.58 -6.61
C ALA A 19 9.25 -10.29 -7.42
N ALA A 20 9.66 -10.41 -8.70
CA ALA A 20 9.76 -9.30 -9.63
C ALA A 20 8.41 -8.99 -10.28
N LEU A 21 8.31 -7.83 -10.93
CA LEU A 21 7.19 -7.54 -11.82
C LEU A 21 7.21 -8.49 -13.03
N THR A 22 6.01 -8.87 -13.47
CA THR A 22 5.82 -9.54 -14.77
C THR A 22 6.09 -8.56 -15.92
N PRO A 23 6.23 -9.00 -17.17
CA PRO A 23 6.29 -8.11 -18.33
C PRO A 23 5.11 -7.13 -18.38
N GLN A 24 3.90 -7.59 -18.04
CA GLN A 24 2.73 -6.72 -17.91
C GLN A 24 2.88 -5.73 -16.75
N GLY A 25 3.41 -6.17 -15.61
CA GLY A 25 3.69 -5.30 -14.46
C GLY A 25 4.69 -4.19 -14.80
N ILE A 26 5.68 -4.46 -15.64
CA ILE A 26 6.61 -3.44 -16.14
C ILE A 26 5.86 -2.41 -17.00
N THR A 27 4.97 -2.84 -17.91
CA THR A 27 4.13 -1.92 -18.68
C THR A 27 3.27 -1.05 -17.76
N GLN A 28 2.62 -1.67 -16.77
CA GLN A 28 1.80 -0.97 -15.77
C GLN A 28 2.61 0.05 -14.97
N SER A 29 3.88 -0.21 -14.66
CA SER A 29 4.72 0.75 -13.93
C SER A 29 5.00 2.04 -14.75
N HIS A 30 5.12 1.91 -16.07
CA HIS A 30 5.23 3.07 -16.97
C HIS A 30 3.88 3.83 -17.09
N GLU A 31 2.76 3.12 -17.17
CA GLU A 31 1.42 3.73 -17.15
C GLU A 31 1.18 4.51 -15.85
N LEU A 32 1.61 3.93 -14.70
CA LEU A 32 1.57 4.58 -13.41
C LEU A 32 2.42 5.86 -13.39
N ALA A 33 3.63 5.82 -13.95
CA ALA A 33 4.49 7.00 -14.07
C ALA A 33 3.82 8.09 -14.93
N GLN A 34 3.16 7.72 -16.01
CA GLN A 34 2.39 8.66 -16.85
C GLN A 34 1.19 9.24 -16.11
N PHE A 35 0.45 8.43 -15.34
CA PHE A 35 -0.67 8.88 -14.50
C PHE A 35 -0.23 9.98 -13.53
N PHE A 36 0.93 9.83 -12.91
CA PHE A 36 1.49 10.81 -11.98
C PHE A 36 2.24 11.96 -12.67
N SER A 37 2.33 12.03 -14.00
CA SER A 37 3.15 13.02 -14.71
C SER A 37 2.83 14.46 -14.32
N SER A 38 1.55 14.82 -14.22
CA SER A 38 1.07 16.16 -13.84
C SER A 38 0.86 16.35 -12.34
N ILE A 39 0.99 15.30 -11.54
CA ILE A 39 0.78 15.35 -10.09
C ILE A 39 2.11 15.71 -9.41
N HIS A 40 2.11 16.75 -8.58
CA HIS A 40 3.28 17.13 -7.79
C HIS A 40 3.49 16.10 -6.66
N LEU A 41 4.73 15.64 -6.51
CA LEU A 41 5.16 14.76 -5.41
C LEU A 41 6.42 15.36 -4.77
N ASN A 42 6.47 15.37 -3.44
CA ASN A 42 7.66 15.76 -2.69
C ASN A 42 8.57 14.57 -2.41
N GLN A 43 8.01 13.37 -2.24
CA GLN A 43 8.76 12.17 -1.91
C GLN A 43 8.02 10.89 -2.29
N ILE A 44 8.81 9.83 -2.47
CA ILE A 44 8.35 8.47 -2.74
C ILE A 44 8.89 7.56 -1.64
N ILE A 45 7.98 6.81 -1.00
CA ILE A 45 8.32 5.82 0.03
C ILE A 45 7.76 4.48 -0.40
N SER A 46 8.59 3.47 -0.42
CA SER A 46 8.24 2.13 -0.90
C SER A 46 8.44 1.07 0.17
N SER A 47 7.58 0.06 0.13
CA SER A 47 7.87 -1.22 0.73
C SER A 47 9.23 -1.75 0.24
N PRO A 48 9.99 -2.49 1.08
CA PRO A 48 11.26 -3.10 0.68
C PRO A 48 11.12 -4.24 -0.33
N TYR A 49 9.89 -4.69 -0.63
CA TYR A 49 9.67 -5.79 -1.58
C TYR A 49 10.00 -5.36 -3.00
N LYS A 50 10.72 -6.23 -3.72
CA LYS A 50 11.22 -5.96 -5.08
C LYS A 50 10.12 -5.43 -6.01
N ARG A 51 8.94 -6.05 -6.03
CA ARG A 51 7.80 -5.63 -6.87
C ARG A 51 7.31 -4.21 -6.57
N ALA A 52 7.38 -3.76 -5.30
CA ALA A 52 7.00 -2.41 -4.93
C ALA A 52 8.04 -1.39 -5.40
N ILE A 53 9.32 -1.69 -5.22
CA ILE A 53 10.42 -0.86 -5.70
C ILE A 53 10.34 -0.72 -7.22
N GLN A 54 10.26 -1.83 -7.97
CA GLN A 54 10.15 -1.82 -9.42
C GLN A 54 8.91 -1.07 -9.94
N THR A 55 7.80 -1.10 -9.19
CA THR A 55 6.60 -0.31 -9.53
C THR A 55 6.89 1.19 -9.56
N THR A 56 7.78 1.67 -8.69
CA THR A 56 8.07 3.11 -8.54
C THR A 56 9.26 3.60 -9.35
N GLU A 57 10.16 2.72 -9.80
CA GLU A 57 11.40 3.12 -10.50
C GLU A 57 11.14 4.07 -11.69
N PRO A 58 10.19 3.80 -12.64
CA PRO A 58 9.95 4.72 -13.75
C PRO A 58 9.45 6.10 -13.29
N LEU A 59 8.58 6.13 -12.26
CA LEU A 59 8.06 7.37 -11.70
C LEU A 59 9.15 8.17 -10.98
N ALA A 60 9.95 7.50 -10.15
CA ALA A 60 11.04 8.11 -9.41
C ALA A 60 12.07 8.75 -10.36
N HIS A 61 12.42 8.02 -11.43
CA HIS A 61 13.28 8.56 -12.48
C HIS A 61 12.67 9.79 -13.17
N ALA A 62 11.40 9.72 -13.57
CA ALA A 62 10.72 10.83 -14.25
C ALA A 62 10.58 12.08 -13.37
N LYS A 63 10.39 11.90 -12.05
CA LYS A 63 10.27 12.98 -11.06
C LYS A 63 11.59 13.44 -10.47
N GLN A 64 12.70 12.74 -10.75
CA GLN A 64 14.01 12.97 -10.13
C GLN A 64 13.95 12.89 -8.59
N LEU A 65 13.17 11.94 -8.07
CA LEU A 65 13.02 11.68 -6.64
C LEU A 65 13.69 10.36 -6.26
N GLU A 66 14.31 10.34 -5.08
CA GLU A 66 14.84 9.13 -4.49
C GLU A 66 13.71 8.27 -3.91
N ILE A 67 13.81 6.94 -4.07
CA ILE A 67 12.91 5.98 -3.42
C ILE A 67 13.43 5.70 -2.02
N LYS A 68 12.70 6.16 -1.01
CA LYS A 68 12.96 5.82 0.39
C LYS A 68 12.30 4.49 0.73
N ILE A 69 12.96 3.65 1.51
CA ILE A 69 12.41 2.35 1.93
C ILE A 69 11.89 2.45 3.36
N ASP A 70 10.67 1.96 3.56
CA ASP A 70 10.05 1.85 4.88
C ASP A 70 9.47 0.44 5.09
N GLN A 71 9.93 -0.24 6.16
CA GLN A 71 9.46 -1.59 6.53
C GLN A 71 7.96 -1.57 6.93
N GLY A 72 7.44 -0.45 7.41
CA GLY A 72 6.03 -0.26 7.74
C GLY A 72 5.08 -0.48 6.55
N LEU A 73 5.60 -0.34 5.31
CA LEU A 73 4.84 -0.56 4.07
C LEU A 73 4.90 -2.00 3.54
N SER A 74 5.59 -2.92 4.23
CA SER A 74 5.67 -4.35 3.83
C SER A 74 4.28 -4.99 3.84
N GLU A 75 4.06 -5.99 2.95
CA GLU A 75 2.79 -6.72 2.96
C GLU A 75 2.58 -7.43 4.31
N ARG A 76 1.31 -7.52 4.71
CA ARG A 76 0.93 -8.31 5.88
C ARG A 76 1.22 -9.78 5.65
N VAL A 77 1.87 -10.41 6.62
CA VAL A 77 2.07 -11.85 6.64
C VAL A 77 0.89 -12.48 7.37
N LEU A 78 -0.04 -13.08 6.62
CA LEU A 78 -1.20 -13.76 7.21
C LEU A 78 -0.79 -15.01 7.99
N SER A 79 0.14 -15.80 7.44
CA SER A 79 0.72 -16.98 8.06
C SER A 79 2.13 -17.23 7.51
N SER A 80 3.02 -17.78 8.33
CA SER A 80 4.36 -18.22 7.88
C SER A 80 4.33 -19.56 7.13
N LYS A 81 3.20 -20.28 7.18
CA LYS A 81 2.97 -21.56 6.51
C LYS A 81 1.79 -21.46 5.54
N PRO A 82 1.78 -22.24 4.47
CA PRO A 82 0.59 -22.39 3.63
C PRO A 82 -0.61 -22.85 4.48
N ILE A 83 -1.76 -22.22 4.28
CA ILE A 83 -3.03 -22.61 4.92
C ILE A 83 -4.10 -22.73 3.83
N ASP A 84 -4.82 -23.84 3.81
CA ASP A 84 -5.80 -24.15 2.76
C ASP A 84 -6.99 -23.18 2.78
N ASP A 85 -7.39 -22.74 3.97
CA ASP A 85 -8.49 -21.80 4.21
C ASP A 85 -8.05 -20.32 4.28
N TRP A 86 -6.93 -19.96 3.61
CA TRP A 86 -6.35 -18.62 3.67
C TRP A 86 -7.35 -17.51 3.32
N TYR A 87 -8.24 -17.78 2.37
CA TYR A 87 -9.22 -16.79 1.92
C TYR A 87 -10.26 -16.46 3.00
N GLU A 88 -10.78 -17.50 3.67
CA GLU A 88 -11.72 -17.34 4.79
C GLU A 88 -11.03 -16.68 6.01
N LYS A 89 -9.78 -17.06 6.28
CA LYS A 89 -8.95 -16.43 7.32
C LYS A 89 -8.71 -14.95 7.02
N LEU A 90 -8.36 -14.63 5.79
CA LEU A 90 -8.18 -13.27 5.35
C LEU A 90 -9.47 -12.46 5.51
N LYS A 91 -10.61 -13.00 5.08
CA LYS A 91 -11.91 -12.36 5.21
C LYS A 91 -12.25 -12.10 6.69
N LEU A 92 -12.10 -13.12 7.54
CA LEU A 92 -12.36 -13.01 8.98
C LEU A 92 -11.47 -11.95 9.64
N SER A 93 -10.22 -11.82 9.21
CA SER A 93 -9.27 -10.86 9.78
C SER A 93 -9.59 -9.39 9.52
N PHE A 94 -10.58 -9.08 8.66
CA PHE A 94 -11.12 -7.71 8.53
C PHE A 94 -12.22 -7.39 9.56
N THR A 95 -12.78 -8.39 10.21
CA THR A 95 -13.79 -8.24 11.30
C THR A 95 -13.19 -8.52 12.67
N ASP A 96 -12.36 -9.55 12.80
CA ASP A 96 -11.55 -9.83 13.99
C ASP A 96 -10.11 -9.37 13.72
N LEU A 97 -9.83 -8.10 14.05
CA LEU A 97 -8.53 -7.48 13.81
C LEU A 97 -7.40 -8.07 14.64
N HIS A 98 -7.70 -8.79 15.72
CA HIS A 98 -6.72 -9.40 16.61
C HIS A 98 -6.42 -10.86 16.27
N MET A 99 -7.17 -11.45 15.34
CA MET A 99 -6.92 -12.81 14.89
C MET A 99 -5.52 -12.94 14.28
N THR A 100 -4.81 -13.99 14.67
CA THR A 100 -3.50 -14.36 14.12
C THR A 100 -3.51 -15.80 13.61
N CYS A 101 -2.74 -16.08 12.58
CA CYS A 101 -2.38 -17.44 12.17
C CYS A 101 -0.93 -17.72 12.56
N GLU A 102 -0.51 -18.98 12.49
CA GLU A 102 0.84 -19.38 12.91
C GLU A 102 1.93 -18.57 12.18
N GLY A 103 2.78 -17.89 12.95
CA GLY A 103 3.89 -17.08 12.45
C GLY A 103 3.48 -15.87 11.60
N GLY A 104 2.18 -15.51 11.61
CA GLY A 104 1.66 -14.31 10.98
C GLY A 104 1.50 -13.15 11.95
N GLU A 105 1.15 -11.99 11.43
CA GLU A 105 0.74 -10.82 12.21
C GLU A 105 -0.79 -10.64 12.15
N SER A 106 -1.37 -10.06 13.20
CA SER A 106 -2.77 -9.66 13.19
C SER A 106 -3.02 -8.47 12.24
N SER A 107 -4.28 -8.25 11.86
CA SER A 107 -4.65 -7.04 11.11
C SER A 107 -4.34 -5.77 11.90
N GLN A 108 -4.53 -5.81 13.22
CA GLN A 108 -4.26 -4.67 14.08
C GLN A 108 -2.77 -4.31 14.13
N GLU A 109 -1.88 -5.30 14.24
CA GLU A 109 -0.42 -5.09 14.21
C GLU A 109 0.01 -4.50 12.86
N ALA A 110 -0.46 -5.09 11.74
CA ALA A 110 -0.19 -4.59 10.41
C ALA A 110 -0.72 -3.15 10.21
N MET A 111 -1.95 -2.86 10.65
CA MET A 111 -2.55 -1.54 10.59
C MET A 111 -1.73 -0.53 11.39
N ASN A 112 -1.32 -0.88 12.62
CA ASN A 112 -0.55 0.02 13.48
C ASN A 112 0.76 0.44 12.81
N ARG A 113 1.52 -0.48 12.19
CA ARG A 113 2.80 -0.14 11.56
C ARG A 113 2.67 0.73 10.32
N ILE A 114 1.63 0.54 9.48
CA ILE A 114 1.45 1.42 8.32
C ILE A 114 0.91 2.79 8.72
N VAL A 115 0.09 2.87 9.76
CA VAL A 115 -0.39 4.14 10.34
C VAL A 115 0.76 4.88 11.01
N GLU A 116 1.69 4.18 11.66
CA GLU A 116 2.90 4.80 12.19
C GLU A 116 3.77 5.40 11.07
N ALA A 117 3.99 4.66 9.98
CA ALA A 117 4.69 5.18 8.80
C ALA A 117 4.00 6.45 8.24
N LEU A 118 2.65 6.47 8.21
CA LEU A 118 1.89 7.67 7.84
C LEU A 118 2.15 8.83 8.81
N HIS A 119 2.09 8.57 10.12
CA HIS A 119 2.27 9.60 11.14
C HIS A 119 3.68 10.21 11.12
N GLU A 120 4.72 9.42 10.81
CA GLU A 120 6.07 9.96 10.62
C GLU A 120 6.12 10.99 9.48
N GLN A 121 5.40 10.75 8.39
CA GLN A 121 5.38 11.70 7.27
C GLN A 121 4.52 12.94 7.55
N ILE A 122 3.49 12.83 8.39
CA ILE A 122 2.67 13.97 8.80
C ILE A 122 3.48 15.02 9.56
N LYS A 123 4.50 14.60 10.32
CA LYS A 123 5.41 15.47 11.08
C LYS A 123 6.36 16.29 10.20
N LEU A 124 6.58 15.86 8.96
CA LEU A 124 7.48 16.52 8.03
C LEU A 124 6.79 17.72 7.35
N GLU A 125 7.58 18.63 6.75
CA GLU A 125 7.07 19.77 6.02
C GLU A 125 6.54 19.45 4.60
N THR A 126 6.65 18.19 4.18
CA THR A 126 6.18 17.72 2.87
C THR A 126 4.68 17.56 2.81
N ASP A 127 4.03 18.01 1.74
CA ASP A 127 2.56 17.99 1.60
C ASP A 127 2.04 16.86 0.71
N HIS A 128 2.87 16.33 -0.19
CA HIS A 128 2.51 15.30 -1.17
C HIS A 128 3.47 14.12 -1.11
N THR A 129 3.04 13.03 -0.50
CA THR A 129 3.84 11.80 -0.34
C THR A 129 3.20 10.64 -1.10
N LEU A 130 3.99 9.91 -1.85
CA LEU A 130 3.55 8.66 -2.48
C LEU A 130 4.06 7.47 -1.65
N PHE A 131 3.14 6.59 -1.26
CA PHE A 131 3.41 5.29 -0.64
C PHE A 131 3.17 4.18 -1.64
N VAL A 132 4.15 3.28 -1.83
CA VAL A 132 3.96 2.08 -2.63
C VAL A 132 4.03 0.85 -1.74
N THR A 133 2.96 0.09 -1.78
CA THR A 133 2.70 -0.98 -0.84
C THR A 133 1.92 -2.14 -1.50
N HIS A 134 1.16 -2.91 -0.75
CA HIS A 134 0.53 -4.16 -1.14
C HIS A 134 -0.97 -4.17 -0.81
N GLY A 135 -1.67 -5.20 -1.33
CA GLY A 135 -3.12 -5.21 -1.27
C GLY A 135 -3.72 -5.28 0.13
N ASN A 136 -3.22 -6.18 1.00
CA ASN A 136 -3.81 -6.33 2.33
C ASN A 136 -3.49 -5.13 3.23
N ILE A 137 -2.21 -4.76 3.33
CA ILE A 137 -1.78 -3.65 4.18
C ILE A 137 -2.38 -2.30 3.74
N MET A 138 -2.52 -2.06 2.42
CA MET A 138 -3.23 -0.90 1.87
C MET A 138 -4.68 -0.86 2.33
N SER A 139 -5.40 -1.99 2.25
CA SER A 139 -6.79 -2.08 2.69
C SER A 139 -6.96 -1.83 4.18
N LEU A 140 -5.98 -2.21 5.00
CA LEU A 140 -5.98 -1.91 6.43
C LEU A 140 -5.76 -0.42 6.70
N LEU A 141 -4.91 0.26 5.93
CA LEU A 141 -4.78 1.71 6.01
C LEU A 141 -6.06 2.43 5.59
N LEU A 142 -6.72 1.95 4.51
CA LEU A 142 -8.00 2.50 4.07
C LEU A 142 -9.09 2.28 5.13
N LYS A 143 -9.12 1.10 5.78
CA LYS A 143 -10.03 0.80 6.89
C LYS A 143 -9.78 1.70 8.11
N HIS A 144 -8.55 2.08 8.38
CA HIS A 144 -8.23 3.05 9.43
C HIS A 144 -8.81 4.44 9.10
N ALA A 145 -8.73 4.87 7.83
CA ALA A 145 -9.29 6.14 7.37
C ALA A 145 -10.82 6.12 7.32
N ASP A 146 -11.41 5.01 6.92
CA ASP A 146 -12.86 4.79 6.86
C ASP A 146 -13.19 3.36 7.35
N PRO A 147 -13.72 3.21 8.57
CA PRO A 147 -14.03 1.91 9.16
C PRO A 147 -15.03 1.07 8.36
N THR A 148 -15.79 1.66 7.45
CA THR A 148 -16.75 0.94 6.58
C THR A 148 -16.06 0.15 5.47
N LEU A 149 -14.83 0.55 5.10
CA LEU A 149 -14.02 -0.16 4.12
C LEU A 149 -13.44 -1.46 4.74
N GLY A 150 -13.28 -2.47 3.91
CA GLY A 150 -12.81 -3.76 4.42
C GLY A 150 -12.55 -4.79 3.32
N PHE A 151 -12.97 -6.02 3.59
CA PHE A 151 -12.70 -7.15 2.70
C PHE A 151 -13.29 -6.97 1.29
N GLU A 152 -14.47 -6.38 1.15
CA GLU A 152 -15.08 -6.17 -0.16
C GLU A 152 -14.29 -5.16 -1.01
N GLU A 153 -13.68 -4.15 -0.39
CA GLU A 153 -12.80 -3.19 -1.06
C GLU A 153 -11.48 -3.85 -1.44
N TRP A 154 -10.90 -4.67 -0.55
CA TRP A 154 -9.71 -5.46 -0.88
C TRP A 154 -9.90 -6.32 -2.13
N LYS A 155 -11.06 -6.97 -2.29
CA LYS A 155 -11.40 -7.79 -3.47
C LYS A 155 -11.44 -7.00 -4.77
N LYS A 156 -11.77 -5.72 -4.70
CA LYS A 156 -11.89 -4.83 -5.88
C LYS A 156 -10.56 -4.20 -6.30
N LEU A 157 -9.51 -4.35 -5.49
CA LEU A 157 -8.20 -3.77 -5.79
C LEU A 157 -7.60 -4.39 -7.06
N SER A 158 -7.17 -3.53 -7.97
CA SER A 158 -6.40 -3.92 -9.17
C SER A 158 -4.88 -3.92 -8.91
N ASN A 159 -4.10 -4.35 -9.89
CA ASN A 159 -2.66 -4.17 -9.96
C ASN A 159 -2.31 -3.37 -11.22
N PRO A 160 -1.78 -2.12 -11.09
CA PRO A 160 -1.73 -1.36 -9.84
C PRO A 160 -3.11 -0.86 -9.41
N ASP A 161 -3.18 -0.27 -8.22
CA ASP A 161 -4.32 0.51 -7.77
C ASP A 161 -3.83 1.78 -7.05
N VAL A 162 -4.61 2.87 -7.09
CA VAL A 162 -4.23 4.15 -6.48
C VAL A 162 -5.40 4.75 -5.72
N TYR A 163 -5.15 5.05 -4.44
CA TYR A 163 -6.03 5.85 -3.61
C TYR A 163 -5.34 7.17 -3.22
N ILE A 164 -6.10 8.23 -3.18
CA ILE A 164 -5.70 9.48 -2.53
C ILE A 164 -6.22 9.49 -1.10
N LEU A 165 -5.35 9.78 -0.16
CA LEU A 165 -5.65 9.96 1.25
C LEU A 165 -5.36 11.41 1.61
N LYS A 166 -6.37 12.15 2.07
CA LYS A 166 -6.23 13.51 2.57
C LYS A 166 -6.32 13.51 4.08
N TYR A 167 -5.24 13.89 4.73
CA TYR A 167 -5.15 13.99 6.18
C TYR A 167 -5.37 15.45 6.61
N PHE A 168 -6.40 15.70 7.38
CA PHE A 168 -6.74 17.00 7.97
C PHE A 168 -6.41 17.01 9.47
N SER A 169 -6.78 15.94 10.19
CA SER A 169 -6.52 15.72 11.61
C SER A 169 -6.56 14.21 11.91
N PRO A 170 -6.16 13.76 13.13
CA PRO A 170 -6.27 12.34 13.50
C PRO A 170 -7.67 11.75 13.33
N ASP A 171 -8.71 12.55 13.56
CA ASP A 171 -10.11 12.14 13.48
C ASP A 171 -10.75 12.47 12.12
N HIS A 172 -10.00 13.03 11.18
CA HIS A 172 -10.51 13.41 9.86
C HIS A 172 -9.52 13.08 8.75
N ILE A 173 -9.72 11.91 8.19
CA ILE A 173 -8.99 11.39 7.02
C ILE A 173 -10.01 11.04 5.94
N GLU A 174 -9.80 11.53 4.73
CA GLU A 174 -10.63 11.18 3.57
C GLU A 174 -9.85 10.25 2.64
N ALA A 175 -10.49 9.17 2.19
CA ALA A 175 -9.91 8.22 1.23
C ALA A 175 -10.77 8.14 -0.03
N LYS A 176 -10.13 8.18 -1.20
CA LYS A 176 -10.82 8.06 -2.50
C LYS A 176 -9.96 7.32 -3.50
N ARG A 177 -10.55 6.31 -4.17
CA ARG A 177 -9.91 5.65 -5.31
C ARG A 177 -9.82 6.61 -6.50
N ILE A 178 -8.66 6.69 -7.13
CA ILE A 178 -8.39 7.57 -8.27
C ILE A 178 -7.83 6.83 -9.49
N TRP A 179 -7.50 5.54 -9.36
CA TRP A 179 -7.10 4.65 -10.47
C TRP A 179 -8.35 4.17 -11.23
N GLN A 180 -8.26 4.16 -12.59
CA GLN A 180 -9.34 3.70 -13.48
C GLN A 180 -8.87 2.55 -14.33
#